data_15a17cf192cfd7782790f6b09d1c50d0
#
_entry.id   15a17cf192cfd7782790f6b09d1c50d0
#
_cell.length_a   1.000
_cell.length_b   1.000
_cell.length_c   1.000
_cell.angle_alpha   90.00
_cell.angle_beta   90.00
_cell.angle_gamma   90.00
#
_symmetry.space_group_name_H-M   'P 1'
#
loop_
_entity.id
_entity.type
_entity.pdbx_description
1 polymer ?
#
loop_
_entity_poly.entity_id
_entity_poly.type
_entity_poly.pdbx_seq_one_letter_code
_entity_poly.pdbx_strand_id
1 'polypeptide(L)'
;MIQIPNEMIRASAGTGKTYQLTNRFIKLLLCGLPVERIIALTFTRKAAGEFFEGILTKLAKAASKPTEARKLAEEISLPDTKQAAFREALRRLVDTMGQLSLGTIDGFFNRIIAMFSLEFGLGGEFEMMSEFEQQQARLRVLEMLLEEKTARREDRESLIETYRLSTAGKDDRRFVSS
;
A
#
# COMPACT_ATOMS: atom_id res chain seq x y z
N MET A 1 22.73 -15.23 12.54
CA MET A 1 21.49 -14.65 11.97
C MET A 1 21.53 -13.16 12.28
N ILE A 2 21.54 -12.29 11.27
CA ILE A 2 21.56 -10.83 11.47
C ILE A 2 20.21 -10.44 12.05
N GLN A 3 20.21 -9.93 13.28
CA GLN A 3 18.98 -9.35 13.87
C GLN A 3 18.71 -7.99 13.21
N ILE A 4 17.59 -7.88 12.50
CA ILE A 4 17.14 -6.64 11.89
C ILE A 4 16.07 -6.07 12.83
N PRO A 5 16.38 -5.01 13.62
CA PRO A 5 15.45 -4.45 14.58
C PRO A 5 14.23 -3.82 13.90
N ASN A 6 13.11 -3.77 14.61
CA ASN A 6 11.97 -2.95 14.20
C ASN A 6 12.38 -1.48 14.25
N GLU A 7 11.97 -0.70 13.24
CA GLU A 7 12.35 0.69 13.09
C GLU A 7 11.11 1.53 12.75
N MET A 8 10.94 2.63 13.46
CA MET A 8 9.92 3.63 13.16
C MET A 8 10.57 4.88 12.59
N ILE A 9 10.29 5.18 11.34
CA ILE A 9 10.80 6.37 10.66
C ILE A 9 9.77 7.50 10.77
N ARG A 10 10.05 8.49 11.63
CA ARG A 10 9.25 9.70 11.75
C ARG A 10 9.85 10.77 10.85
N ALA A 11 9.06 11.27 9.90
CA ALA A 11 9.52 12.29 8.97
C ALA A 11 8.34 13.11 8.44
N SER A 12 8.53 14.42 8.27
CA SER A 12 7.56 15.30 7.62
C SER A 12 7.45 15.00 6.11
N ALA A 13 6.48 15.58 5.42
CA ALA A 13 6.40 15.49 3.97
C ALA A 13 7.70 16.05 3.34
N GLY A 14 8.27 15.34 2.35
CA GLY A 14 9.50 15.76 1.66
C GLY A 14 10.83 15.47 2.39
N THR A 15 10.84 14.92 3.60
CA THR A 15 12.05 14.73 4.41
C THR A 15 12.74 13.36 4.21
N GLY A 16 12.59 12.74 3.06
CA GLY A 16 13.36 11.53 2.72
C GLY A 16 12.82 10.21 3.26
N LYS A 17 11.53 10.12 3.65
CA LYS A 17 10.92 8.85 4.08
C LYS A 17 11.11 7.73 3.06
N THR A 18 10.80 7.99 1.80
CA THR A 18 10.97 7.03 0.70
C THR A 18 12.41 6.62 0.55
N TYR A 19 13.35 7.55 0.73
CA TYR A 19 14.78 7.27 0.71
C TYR A 19 15.20 6.29 1.80
N GLN A 20 14.75 6.51 3.04
CA GLN A 20 15.04 5.63 4.17
C GLN A 20 14.42 4.24 3.99
N LEU A 21 13.17 4.18 3.53
CA LEU A 21 12.49 2.91 3.23
C LEU A 21 13.21 2.14 2.12
N THR A 22 13.68 2.83 1.08
CA THR A 22 14.47 2.23 0.00
C THR A 22 15.76 1.62 0.53
N ASN A 23 16.48 2.35 1.39
CA ASN A 23 17.69 1.85 2.04
C ASN A 23 17.38 0.62 2.91
N ARG A 24 16.28 0.66 3.66
CA ARG A 24 15.84 -0.47 4.47
C ARG A 24 15.54 -1.71 3.64
N PHE A 25 14.83 -1.54 2.53
CA PHE A 25 14.53 -2.63 1.60
C PHE A 25 15.80 -3.27 1.04
N ILE A 26 16.75 -2.44 0.56
CA ILE A 26 18.04 -2.91 0.04
C ILE A 26 18.84 -3.64 1.13
N LYS A 27 18.83 -3.11 2.36
CA LYS A 27 19.48 -3.78 3.50
C LYS A 27 18.91 -5.19 3.73
N LEU A 28 17.57 -5.34 3.70
CA LEU A 28 16.92 -6.64 3.86
C LEU A 28 17.34 -7.64 2.77
N LEU A 29 17.43 -7.19 1.51
CA LEU A 29 17.90 -8.01 0.39
C LEU A 29 19.35 -8.47 0.58
N LEU A 30 20.24 -7.56 1.01
CA LEU A 30 21.66 -7.85 1.24
C LEU A 30 21.88 -8.75 2.46
N CYS A 31 21.00 -8.67 3.45
CA CYS A 31 20.98 -9.59 4.59
C CYS A 31 20.47 -11.00 4.22
N GLY A 32 20.14 -11.24 2.95
CA GLY A 32 19.77 -12.55 2.44
C GLY A 32 18.27 -12.88 2.59
N LEU A 33 17.42 -11.91 2.92
CA LEU A 33 15.98 -12.17 2.92
C LEU A 33 15.50 -12.43 1.49
N PRO A 34 14.71 -13.49 1.27
CA PRO A 34 14.08 -13.74 -0.02
C PRO A 34 13.10 -12.60 -0.37
N VAL A 35 13.06 -12.23 -1.64
CA VAL A 35 12.24 -11.11 -2.14
C VAL A 35 10.75 -11.30 -1.82
N GLU A 36 10.26 -12.52 -1.94
CA GLU A 36 8.88 -12.93 -1.65
C GLU A 36 8.48 -12.78 -0.17
N ARG A 37 9.47 -12.67 0.73
CA ARG A 37 9.24 -12.43 2.16
C ARG A 37 9.29 -10.96 2.56
N ILE A 38 9.58 -10.07 1.61
CA ILE A 38 9.62 -8.64 1.85
C ILE A 38 8.34 -8.02 1.29
N ILE A 39 7.50 -7.52 2.18
CA ILE A 39 6.25 -6.82 1.82
C ILE A 39 6.46 -5.33 2.00
N ALA A 40 6.25 -4.54 0.95
CA ALA A 40 6.30 -3.09 0.99
C ALA A 40 4.97 -2.50 0.51
N LEU A 41 4.30 -1.78 1.42
CA LEU A 41 2.96 -1.25 1.18
C LEU A 41 2.96 0.28 1.20
N THR A 42 2.20 0.85 0.30
CA THR A 42 1.98 2.30 0.16
C THR A 42 0.48 2.61 0.05
N PHE A 43 0.12 3.89 0.10
CA PHE A 43 -1.28 4.30 -0.10
C PHE A 43 -1.65 4.44 -1.59
N THR A 44 -0.68 4.73 -2.46
CA THR A 44 -0.96 4.98 -3.88
C THR A 44 -0.10 4.13 -4.80
N ARG A 45 -0.62 3.76 -5.96
CA ARG A 45 0.13 3.05 -7.01
C ARG A 45 1.35 3.85 -7.48
N LYS A 46 1.21 5.18 -7.56
CA LYS A 46 2.32 6.07 -7.92
C LYS A 46 3.47 5.95 -6.92
N ALA A 47 3.17 6.05 -5.62
CA ALA A 47 4.20 5.91 -4.59
C ALA A 47 4.87 4.53 -4.59
N ALA A 48 4.12 3.46 -4.89
CA ALA A 48 4.69 2.12 -5.06
C ALA A 48 5.66 2.07 -6.24
N GLY A 49 5.31 2.66 -7.39
CA GLY A 49 6.18 2.76 -8.57
C GLY A 49 7.45 3.56 -8.30
N GLU A 50 7.35 4.74 -7.70
CA GLU A 50 8.48 5.59 -7.32
C GLU A 50 9.42 4.88 -6.32
N PHE A 51 8.85 4.11 -5.39
CA PHE A 51 9.62 3.32 -4.44
C PHE A 51 10.42 2.21 -5.14
N PHE A 52 9.80 1.48 -6.05
CA PHE A 52 10.45 0.42 -6.82
C PHE A 52 11.56 0.98 -7.74
N GLU A 53 11.29 2.07 -8.44
CA GLU A 53 12.28 2.77 -9.26
C GLU A 53 13.48 3.23 -8.42
N GLY A 54 13.22 3.73 -7.22
CA GLY A 54 14.26 4.11 -6.26
C GLY A 54 15.16 2.95 -5.86
N ILE A 55 14.59 1.76 -5.60
CA ILE A 55 15.34 0.54 -5.29
C ILE A 55 16.23 0.15 -6.47
N LEU A 56 15.66 0.04 -7.69
CA LEU A 56 16.38 -0.34 -8.90
C LEU A 56 17.50 0.64 -9.21
N THR A 57 17.23 1.94 -9.14
CA THR A 57 18.20 3.00 -9.43
C THR A 57 19.40 2.94 -8.47
N LYS A 58 19.15 2.78 -7.16
CA LYS A 58 20.23 2.68 -6.16
C LYS A 58 21.06 1.44 -6.34
N LEU A 59 20.41 0.27 -6.52
CA LEU A 59 21.10 -0.99 -6.75
C LEU A 59 21.92 -0.96 -8.04
N ALA A 60 21.38 -0.42 -9.13
CA ALA A 60 22.07 -0.31 -10.42
C ALA A 60 23.31 0.60 -10.32
N LYS A 61 23.19 1.75 -9.63
CA LYS A 61 24.34 2.64 -9.38
C LYS A 61 25.43 1.94 -8.56
N ALA A 62 25.06 1.29 -7.46
CA ALA A 62 25.99 0.56 -6.61
C ALA A 62 26.62 -0.65 -7.32
N ALA A 63 25.85 -1.37 -8.15
CA ALA A 63 26.35 -2.48 -8.96
C ALA A 63 27.34 -2.03 -10.04
N SER A 64 27.21 -0.79 -10.55
CA SER A 64 28.00 -0.28 -11.67
C SER A 64 29.28 0.44 -11.23
N LYS A 65 29.28 1.14 -10.08
CA LYS A 65 30.37 2.00 -9.63
C LYS A 65 30.83 1.65 -8.21
N PRO A 66 32.12 1.37 -7.97
CA PRO A 66 32.64 1.07 -6.63
C PRO A 66 32.42 2.19 -5.60
N THR A 67 32.46 3.46 -6.05
CA THR A 67 32.22 4.64 -5.21
C THR A 67 30.77 4.68 -4.70
N GLU A 68 29.81 4.40 -5.58
CA GLU A 68 28.38 4.33 -5.23
C GLU A 68 28.09 3.12 -4.33
N ALA A 69 28.77 1.99 -4.57
CA ALA A 69 28.66 0.82 -3.71
C ALA A 69 29.09 1.12 -2.28
N ARG A 70 30.25 1.78 -2.11
CA ARG A 70 30.75 2.17 -0.78
C ARG A 70 29.79 3.14 -0.09
N LYS A 71 29.35 4.18 -0.80
CA LYS A 71 28.39 5.16 -0.29
C LYS A 71 27.10 4.49 0.19
N LEU A 72 26.49 3.64 -0.64
CA LEU A 72 25.27 2.93 -0.28
C LEU A 72 25.48 1.96 0.89
N ALA A 73 26.63 1.28 0.94
CA ALA A 73 27.00 0.39 2.05
C ALA A 73 27.05 1.14 3.41
N GLU A 74 27.61 2.34 3.42
CA GLU A 74 27.63 3.22 4.59
C GLU A 74 26.21 3.66 4.98
N GLU A 75 25.40 4.12 4.00
CA GLU A 75 24.02 4.57 4.21
C GLU A 75 23.10 3.49 4.83
N ILE A 76 23.30 2.22 4.44
CA ILE A 76 22.53 1.09 4.96
C ILE A 76 23.14 0.44 6.21
N SER A 77 24.24 1.00 6.72
CA SER A 77 25.00 0.47 7.86
C SER A 77 25.50 -0.97 7.65
N LEU A 78 26.05 -1.22 6.47
CA LEU A 78 26.72 -2.47 6.07
C LEU A 78 28.05 -2.14 5.34
N PRO A 79 29.03 -1.48 6.00
CA PRO A 79 30.21 -0.90 5.35
C PRO A 79 31.09 -1.93 4.65
N ASP A 80 31.09 -3.18 5.08
CA ASP A 80 31.89 -4.25 4.49
C ASP A 80 31.29 -4.86 3.22
N THR A 81 30.13 -4.34 2.77
CA THR A 81 29.43 -4.86 1.59
C THR A 81 30.19 -4.48 0.32
N LYS A 82 30.66 -5.49 -0.40
CA LYS A 82 31.38 -5.33 -1.67
C LYS A 82 30.41 -5.05 -2.82
N GLN A 83 30.90 -4.36 -3.87
CA GLN A 83 30.13 -4.08 -5.09
C GLN A 83 29.48 -5.34 -5.69
N ALA A 84 30.15 -6.49 -5.63
CA ALA A 84 29.62 -7.76 -6.13
C ALA A 84 28.31 -8.18 -5.45
N ALA A 85 28.14 -7.88 -4.15
CA ALA A 85 26.90 -8.18 -3.42
C ALA A 85 25.73 -7.33 -3.92
N PHE A 86 25.95 -6.07 -4.27
CA PHE A 86 24.90 -5.22 -4.88
C PHE A 86 24.51 -5.70 -6.27
N ARG A 87 25.47 -6.18 -7.06
CA ARG A 87 25.19 -6.77 -8.38
C ARG A 87 24.37 -8.04 -8.25
N GLU A 88 24.70 -8.89 -7.31
CA GLU A 88 23.94 -10.11 -7.03
C GLU A 88 22.54 -9.81 -6.48
N ALA A 89 22.39 -8.81 -5.60
CA ALA A 89 21.09 -8.38 -5.10
C ALA A 89 20.22 -7.81 -6.22
N LEU A 90 20.78 -7.01 -7.13
CA LEU A 90 20.08 -6.51 -8.31
C LEU A 90 19.60 -7.65 -9.21
N ARG A 91 20.48 -8.62 -9.51
CA ARG A 91 20.15 -9.78 -10.33
C ARG A 91 18.98 -10.56 -9.71
N ARG A 92 19.10 -10.93 -8.43
CA ARG A 92 18.03 -11.65 -7.71
C ARG A 92 16.72 -10.87 -7.74
N LEU A 93 16.74 -9.55 -7.51
CA LEU A 93 15.56 -8.73 -7.55
C LEU A 93 14.88 -8.76 -8.93
N VAL A 94 15.66 -8.67 -10.01
CA VAL A 94 15.14 -8.72 -11.39
C VAL A 94 14.59 -10.11 -11.71
N ASP A 95 15.33 -11.18 -11.36
CA ASP A 95 14.93 -12.56 -11.64
C ASP A 95 13.65 -12.95 -10.87
N THR A 96 13.41 -12.36 -9.71
CA THR A 96 12.23 -12.63 -8.85
C THR A 96 11.21 -11.49 -8.83
N MET A 97 11.28 -10.55 -9.77
CA MET A 97 10.43 -9.35 -9.79
C MET A 97 8.93 -9.67 -9.78
N GLY A 98 8.52 -10.77 -10.44
CA GLY A 98 7.14 -11.24 -10.43
C GLY A 98 6.62 -11.71 -9.06
N GLN A 99 7.52 -12.01 -8.11
CA GLN A 99 7.18 -12.46 -6.76
C GLN A 99 7.23 -11.31 -5.73
N LEU A 100 7.57 -10.11 -6.18
CA LEU A 100 7.71 -8.95 -5.32
C LEU A 100 6.35 -8.52 -4.78
N SER A 101 6.21 -8.49 -3.46
CA SER A 101 5.01 -8.00 -2.77
C SER A 101 5.10 -6.50 -2.49
N LEU A 102 5.12 -5.71 -3.56
CA LEU A 102 5.16 -4.26 -3.51
C LEU A 102 3.88 -3.70 -4.15
N GLY A 103 3.17 -2.83 -3.44
CA GLY A 103 1.91 -2.30 -3.95
C GLY A 103 1.17 -1.42 -2.96
N THR A 104 -0.13 -1.26 -3.18
CA THR A 104 -0.99 -0.53 -2.26
C THR A 104 -1.51 -1.44 -1.15
N ILE A 105 -1.87 -0.82 -0.01
CA ILE A 105 -2.52 -1.51 1.11
C ILE A 105 -3.79 -2.21 0.63
N ASP A 106 -4.63 -1.51 -0.13
CA ASP A 106 -5.87 -2.09 -0.69
C ASP A 106 -5.59 -3.28 -1.60
N GLY A 107 -4.58 -3.18 -2.48
CA GLY A 107 -4.17 -4.29 -3.35
C GLY A 107 -3.64 -5.48 -2.57
N PHE A 108 -3.03 -5.27 -1.41
CA PHE A 108 -2.59 -6.33 -0.53
C PHE A 108 -3.78 -7.04 0.14
N PHE A 109 -4.73 -6.28 0.71
CA PHE A 109 -5.94 -6.86 1.28
C PHE A 109 -6.79 -7.60 0.25
N ASN A 110 -6.90 -7.06 -0.97
CA ASN A 110 -7.60 -7.76 -2.06
C ASN A 110 -6.99 -9.12 -2.36
N ARG A 111 -5.65 -9.23 -2.36
CA ARG A 111 -4.99 -10.53 -2.53
C ARG A 111 -5.29 -11.50 -1.40
N ILE A 112 -5.32 -11.01 -0.15
CA ILE A 112 -5.71 -11.84 1.01
C ILE A 112 -7.15 -12.34 0.86
N ILE A 113 -8.09 -11.43 0.55
CA ILE A 113 -9.49 -11.78 0.35
C ILE A 113 -9.63 -12.80 -0.79
N ALA A 114 -8.91 -12.64 -1.90
CA ALA A 114 -8.93 -13.58 -3.01
C ALA A 114 -8.42 -14.98 -2.62
N MET A 115 -7.38 -15.06 -1.78
CA MET A 115 -6.87 -16.35 -1.30
C MET A 115 -7.84 -17.07 -0.35
N PHE A 116 -8.64 -16.33 0.39
CA PHE A 116 -9.59 -16.84 1.38
C PHE A 116 -11.05 -16.52 1.00
N SER A 117 -11.35 -16.44 -0.29
CA SER A 117 -12.66 -16.01 -0.79
C SER A 117 -13.82 -16.86 -0.27
N LEU A 118 -13.63 -18.16 -0.16
CA LEU A 118 -14.64 -19.10 0.35
C LEU A 118 -14.92 -18.88 1.85
N GLU A 119 -13.88 -18.65 2.64
CA GLU A 119 -13.97 -18.37 4.08
C GLU A 119 -14.72 -17.06 4.35
N PHE A 120 -14.60 -16.10 3.44
CA PHE A 120 -15.36 -14.83 3.49
C PHE A 120 -16.76 -14.95 2.89
N GLY A 121 -17.18 -16.15 2.43
CA GLY A 121 -18.49 -16.36 1.80
C GLY A 121 -18.61 -15.70 0.43
N LEU A 122 -17.51 -15.36 -0.20
CA LEU A 122 -17.47 -14.82 -1.55
C LEU A 122 -17.39 -15.99 -2.54
N GLY A 123 -18.13 -15.90 -3.64
CA GLY A 123 -17.98 -16.85 -4.75
C GLY A 123 -16.54 -16.85 -5.29
N GLY A 124 -16.17 -17.90 -6.03
CA GLY A 124 -14.80 -18.10 -6.51
C GLY A 124 -14.21 -16.94 -7.34
N GLU A 125 -15.06 -16.12 -7.95
CA GLU A 125 -14.68 -14.90 -8.64
C GLU A 125 -15.44 -13.73 -8.00
N PHE A 126 -14.70 -12.76 -7.45
CA PHE A 126 -15.25 -11.49 -7.01
C PHE A 126 -14.42 -10.35 -7.61
N GLU A 127 -15.08 -9.27 -7.94
CA GLU A 127 -14.46 -8.06 -8.42
C GLU A 127 -14.69 -6.92 -7.42
N MET A 128 -13.71 -6.04 -7.32
CA MET A 128 -13.85 -4.81 -6.54
C MET A 128 -14.75 -3.84 -7.28
N MET A 129 -15.78 -3.37 -6.61
CA MET A 129 -16.64 -2.31 -7.14
C MET A 129 -15.82 -1.09 -7.54
N SER A 130 -16.05 -0.58 -8.74
CA SER A 130 -15.58 0.74 -9.15
C SER A 130 -16.18 1.85 -8.27
N GLU A 131 -15.62 3.05 -8.28
CA GLU A 131 -16.18 4.19 -7.54
C GLU A 131 -17.65 4.46 -7.93
N PHE A 132 -17.96 4.34 -9.20
CA PHE A 132 -19.32 4.51 -9.71
C PHE A 132 -20.27 3.43 -9.14
N GLU A 133 -19.89 2.16 -9.18
CA GLU A 133 -20.68 1.06 -8.62
C GLU A 133 -20.87 1.19 -7.12
N GLN A 134 -19.84 1.66 -6.39
CA GLN A 134 -19.95 1.96 -4.96
C GLN A 134 -20.95 3.06 -4.68
N GLN A 135 -20.97 4.13 -5.48
CA GLN A 135 -21.96 5.20 -5.35
C GLN A 135 -23.36 4.67 -5.62
N GLN A 136 -23.54 3.89 -6.68
CA GLN A 136 -24.85 3.27 -6.99
C GLN A 136 -25.31 2.32 -5.88
N ALA A 137 -24.42 1.51 -5.35
CA ALA A 137 -24.72 0.61 -4.24
C ALA A 137 -25.13 1.38 -2.97
N ARG A 138 -24.44 2.48 -2.65
CA ARG A 138 -24.80 3.36 -1.52
C ARG A 138 -26.18 3.99 -1.69
N LEU A 139 -26.50 4.47 -2.89
CA LEU A 139 -27.82 5.03 -3.19
C LEU A 139 -28.92 3.99 -3.02
N ARG A 140 -28.73 2.79 -3.56
CA ARG A 140 -29.70 1.68 -3.39
C ARG A 140 -29.93 1.32 -1.93
N VAL A 141 -28.84 1.21 -1.13
CA VAL A 141 -28.96 0.93 0.30
C VAL A 141 -29.73 2.06 1.00
N LEU A 142 -29.46 3.31 0.65
CA LEU A 142 -30.19 4.46 1.21
C LEU A 142 -31.68 4.42 0.83
N GLU A 143 -31.99 4.13 -0.43
CA GLU A 143 -33.39 3.95 -0.89
C GLU A 143 -34.10 2.84 -0.11
N MET A 144 -33.47 1.68 0.02
CA MET A 144 -33.99 0.54 0.79
C MET A 144 -34.24 0.91 2.27
N LEU A 145 -33.33 1.68 2.88
CA LEU A 145 -33.47 2.14 4.26
C LEU A 145 -34.58 3.19 4.43
N LEU A 146 -34.89 3.94 3.38
CA LEU A 146 -35.96 4.95 3.39
C LEU A 146 -37.32 4.38 2.98
N GLU A 147 -37.38 3.23 2.32
CA GLU A 147 -38.65 2.56 1.99
C GLU A 147 -39.39 2.09 3.25
N GLU A 148 -40.64 2.46 3.33
CA GLU A 148 -41.52 2.21 4.50
C GLU A 148 -41.69 0.72 4.84
N LYS A 149 -41.52 -0.16 3.83
CA LYS A 149 -41.70 -1.62 3.96
C LYS A 149 -40.46 -2.34 4.50
N THR A 150 -39.27 -1.73 4.42
CA THR A 150 -38.00 -2.40 4.68
C THR A 150 -37.33 -1.95 5.98
N ALA A 151 -37.55 -0.71 6.40
CA ALA A 151 -36.92 -0.15 7.60
C ALA A 151 -37.96 0.04 8.73
N ARG A 152 -37.51 -0.26 9.96
CA ARG A 152 -38.30 0.15 11.14
C ARG A 152 -38.33 1.67 11.21
N ARG A 153 -39.48 2.22 11.70
CA ARG A 153 -39.66 3.67 11.83
C ARG A 153 -38.52 4.33 12.63
N GLU A 154 -38.05 3.66 13.68
CA GLU A 154 -36.96 4.10 14.54
C GLU A 154 -35.63 4.22 13.80
N ASP A 155 -35.33 3.27 12.90
CA ASP A 155 -34.06 3.27 12.11
C ASP A 155 -34.08 4.45 11.11
N ARG A 156 -35.23 4.76 10.52
CA ARG A 156 -35.40 5.91 9.60
C ARG A 156 -35.24 7.24 10.34
N GLU A 157 -35.88 7.39 11.50
CA GLU A 157 -35.81 8.60 12.34
C GLU A 157 -34.36 8.83 12.79
N SER A 158 -33.64 7.78 13.23
CA SER A 158 -32.22 7.82 13.61
C SER A 158 -31.33 8.21 12.43
N LEU A 159 -31.57 7.67 11.23
CA LEU A 159 -30.83 8.02 10.02
C LEU A 159 -30.99 9.49 9.65
N ILE A 160 -32.25 9.99 9.68
CA ILE A 160 -32.60 11.40 9.38
C ILE A 160 -31.94 12.34 10.41
N GLU A 161 -31.95 11.98 11.69
CA GLU A 161 -31.32 12.75 12.75
C GLU A 161 -29.80 12.81 12.59
N THR A 162 -29.17 11.66 12.31
CA THR A 162 -27.72 11.57 12.03
C THR A 162 -27.33 12.42 10.81
N TYR A 163 -28.13 12.38 9.75
CA TYR A 163 -27.92 13.22 8.57
C TYR A 163 -28.06 14.71 8.90
N ARG A 164 -29.07 15.12 9.64
CA ARG A 164 -29.25 16.51 10.08
C ARG A 164 -28.08 17.01 10.92
N LEU A 165 -27.59 16.18 11.84
CA LEU A 165 -26.41 16.52 12.67
C LEU A 165 -25.12 16.63 11.84
N SER A 166 -24.93 15.78 10.83
CA SER A 166 -23.76 15.80 9.96
C SER A 166 -23.74 16.97 8.98
N THR A 167 -24.92 17.51 8.64
CA THR A 167 -25.10 18.64 7.72
C THR A 167 -25.30 19.98 8.42
N ALA A 168 -25.52 19.98 9.74
CA ALA A 168 -25.63 21.19 10.54
C ALA A 168 -24.33 22.00 10.48
N GLY A 169 -24.29 23.02 9.59
CA GLY A 169 -23.13 23.89 9.35
C GLY A 169 -22.51 23.79 7.96
N LYS A 170 -23.02 22.94 7.09
CA LYS A 170 -22.64 22.89 5.66
C LYS A 170 -23.83 23.36 4.82
N ASP A 171 -23.57 24.39 3.99
CA ASP A 171 -24.56 25.00 3.08
C ASP A 171 -25.27 23.90 2.25
N ASP A 172 -26.59 23.81 2.37
CA ASP A 172 -27.47 22.78 1.75
C ASP A 172 -27.38 22.70 0.21
N ARG A 173 -26.68 23.63 -0.43
CA ARG A 173 -26.61 23.77 -1.90
C ARG A 173 -25.71 22.77 -2.60
N ARG A 174 -24.95 21.96 -1.90
CA ARG A 174 -24.00 21.01 -2.53
C ARG A 174 -24.57 19.62 -2.79
N PHE A 175 -25.75 19.31 -2.34
CA PHE A 175 -26.35 17.97 -2.47
C PHE A 175 -27.30 17.79 -3.66
N VAL A 176 -27.69 18.89 -4.33
CA VAL A 176 -28.66 18.85 -5.46
C VAL A 176 -27.97 18.98 -6.82
N SER A 177 -26.65 19.19 -6.87
CA SER A 177 -25.93 19.44 -8.13
C SER A 177 -24.65 18.61 -8.29
N SER A 178 -24.65 17.34 -7.83
CA SER A 178 -23.54 16.42 -8.15
C SER A 178 -24.08 15.10 -8.64
#